data_e7b03474834d9223548a8276e82ad348
#
_entry.id   e7b03474834d9223548a8276e82ad348
#
_cell.length_a   1.000
_cell.length_b   1.000
_cell.length_c   1.000
_cell.angle_alpha   90.00
_cell.angle_beta   90.00
_cell.angle_gamma   90.00
#
_symmetry.space_group_name_H-M   'P 1'
#
loop_
_entity.id
_entity.type
_entity.pdbx_description
1 polymer ?
#
loop_
_entity_poly.entity_id
_entity_poly.type
_entity_poly.pdbx_seq_one_letter_code
_entity_poly.pdbx_strand_id
1 'polypeptide(L)'
;MPVLFSRRLLAAAIVCSCFAIVGAAAGPPETAQIKPRQDKLRDMGGALKAINDEIKKGRLDWDNTILPNVQTIKERSGYLLNWFPKGSGPESGVKTYALPAIWQKNDDFVKLGKALQAEALKLDQVAATKNGDALKAQVLATGKACKACHDNYRSPDYEKENED
;
A
#
# COMPACT_ATOMS: atom_id res chain seq x y z
N MET A 1 42.98 67.71 47.11
CA MET A 1 43.07 67.19 45.76
C MET A 1 42.67 65.72 45.77
N PRO A 2 41.48 65.36 45.40
CA PRO A 2 41.08 63.90 45.30
C PRO A 2 41.10 63.50 43.86
N VAL A 3 41.73 62.37 43.58
CA VAL A 3 41.86 61.70 42.29
C VAL A 3 40.59 60.80 42.09
N LEU A 4 39.81 61.08 41.03
CA LEU A 4 38.67 60.30 40.59
C LEU A 4 39.10 59.04 39.83
N PHE A 5 38.89 57.87 40.42
CA PHE A 5 39.07 56.60 39.75
C PHE A 5 37.79 56.24 38.95
N SER A 6 37.87 56.31 37.64
CA SER A 6 36.83 55.91 36.72
C SER A 6 36.85 54.39 36.56
N ARG A 7 35.81 53.70 37.10
CA ARG A 7 35.58 52.29 36.87
C ARG A 7 34.80 52.08 35.53
N ARG A 8 35.52 51.63 34.53
CA ARG A 8 34.90 51.14 33.27
C ARG A 8 34.38 49.75 33.49
N LEU A 9 33.06 49.61 33.52
CA LEU A 9 32.34 48.33 33.47
C LEU A 9 32.37 47.81 32.04
N LEU A 10 33.09 46.70 31.80
CA LEU A 10 33.00 45.93 30.58
C LEU A 10 31.74 45.03 30.67
N ALA A 11 30.73 45.36 29.92
CA ALA A 11 29.57 44.48 29.73
C ALA A 11 29.95 43.41 28.68
N ALA A 12 30.19 42.19 29.15
CA ALA A 12 30.32 41.03 28.26
C ALA A 12 28.92 40.59 27.78
N ALA A 13 28.63 40.87 26.52
CA ALA A 13 27.43 40.35 25.86
C ALA A 13 27.63 38.85 25.52
N ILE A 14 26.99 37.99 26.28
CA ILE A 14 26.88 36.55 25.97
C ILE A 14 25.84 36.40 24.85
N VAL A 15 26.29 36.21 23.63
CA VAL A 15 25.46 35.83 22.49
C VAL A 15 25.12 34.34 22.64
N CYS A 16 23.95 34.05 23.18
CA CYS A 16 23.42 32.70 23.24
C CYS A 16 22.90 32.31 21.83
N SER A 17 23.79 31.67 21.04
CA SER A 17 23.40 31.10 19.74
C SER A 17 22.50 29.90 19.98
N CYS A 18 21.17 30.09 19.92
CA CYS A 18 20.20 29.00 19.83
C CYS A 18 20.35 28.32 18.47
N PHE A 19 21.14 27.25 18.42
CA PHE A 19 21.08 26.30 17.33
C PHE A 19 19.72 25.57 17.39
N ALA A 20 18.78 26.04 16.60
CA ALA A 20 17.56 25.29 16.34
C ALA A 20 17.95 24.01 15.57
N ILE A 21 18.01 22.87 16.26
CA ILE A 21 18.09 21.55 15.63
C ILE A 21 16.73 21.35 14.96
N VAL A 22 16.66 21.63 13.66
CA VAL A 22 15.55 21.17 12.82
C VAL A 22 15.68 19.66 12.76
N GLY A 23 15.00 18.97 13.67
CA GLY A 23 14.81 17.54 13.61
C GLY A 23 14.07 17.25 12.31
N ALA A 24 14.74 16.67 11.31
CA ALA A 24 14.06 16.07 10.18
C ALA A 24 13.08 15.03 10.78
N ALA A 25 11.78 15.27 10.63
CA ALA A 25 10.77 14.29 10.96
C ALA A 25 11.02 13.08 10.06
N ALA A 26 11.71 12.06 10.60
CA ALA A 26 11.83 10.78 9.94
C ALA A 26 10.40 10.28 9.72
N GLY A 27 10.03 10.06 8.45
CA GLY A 27 8.77 9.39 8.13
C GLY A 27 8.67 8.06 8.90
N PRO A 28 7.47 7.46 8.97
CA PRO A 28 7.33 6.18 9.64
C PRO A 28 8.34 5.20 9.01
N PRO A 29 9.03 4.39 9.84
CA PRO A 29 9.99 3.44 9.31
C PRO A 29 9.32 2.56 8.25
N GLU A 30 10.04 2.20 7.20
CA GLU A 30 9.54 1.41 6.07
C GLU A 30 8.82 0.13 6.54
N THR A 31 9.22 -0.42 7.68
CA THR A 31 8.59 -1.56 8.36
C THR A 31 7.14 -1.28 8.78
N ALA A 32 6.79 -0.03 9.12
CA ALA A 32 5.43 0.35 9.47
C ALA A 32 4.44 0.20 8.30
N GLN A 33 4.92 0.06 7.06
CA GLN A 33 4.09 -0.19 5.89
C GLN A 33 3.69 -1.66 5.72
N ILE A 34 4.38 -2.61 6.39
CA ILE A 34 4.19 -4.05 6.16
C ILE A 34 2.77 -4.48 6.56
N LYS A 35 2.34 -4.20 7.80
CA LYS A 35 1.01 -4.60 8.27
C LYS A 35 -0.12 -3.90 7.52
N PRO A 36 -0.12 -2.56 7.33
CA PRO A 36 -1.13 -1.89 6.51
C PRO A 36 -1.20 -2.41 5.07
N ARG A 37 -0.07 -2.76 4.46
CA ARG A 37 -0.03 -3.37 3.13
C ARG A 37 -0.75 -4.71 3.10
N GLN A 38 -0.48 -5.58 4.07
CA GLN A 38 -1.13 -6.88 4.19
C GLN A 38 -2.63 -6.75 4.38
N ASP A 39 -3.08 -5.79 5.19
CA ASP A 39 -4.51 -5.54 5.41
C ASP A 39 -5.20 -5.06 4.13
N LYS A 40 -4.60 -4.10 3.42
CA LYS A 40 -5.12 -3.60 2.13
C LYS A 40 -5.20 -4.69 1.06
N LEU A 41 -4.21 -5.59 1.02
CA LEU A 41 -4.22 -6.73 0.08
C LEU A 41 -5.31 -7.75 0.46
N ARG A 42 -5.54 -7.99 1.75
CA ARG A 42 -6.67 -8.80 2.23
C ARG A 42 -8.03 -8.20 1.88
N ASP A 43 -8.18 -6.87 2.05
CA ASP A 43 -9.39 -6.16 1.65
C ASP A 43 -9.71 -6.39 0.17
N MET A 44 -8.71 -6.27 -0.71
CA MET A 44 -8.88 -6.53 -2.15
C MET A 44 -9.25 -7.98 -2.44
N GLY A 45 -8.59 -8.94 -1.79
CA GLY A 45 -8.90 -10.36 -1.94
C GLY A 45 -10.30 -10.71 -1.46
N GLY A 46 -10.69 -10.18 -0.30
CA GLY A 46 -12.04 -10.33 0.25
C GLY A 46 -13.10 -9.71 -0.65
N ALA A 47 -12.84 -8.54 -1.21
CA ALA A 47 -13.73 -7.89 -2.16
C ALA A 47 -13.94 -8.73 -3.43
N LEU A 48 -12.86 -9.25 -4.03
CA LEU A 48 -12.96 -10.12 -5.20
C LEU A 48 -13.71 -11.41 -4.88
N LYS A 49 -13.47 -12.00 -3.70
CA LYS A 49 -14.19 -13.18 -3.22
C LYS A 49 -15.68 -12.89 -3.07
N ALA A 50 -16.07 -11.78 -2.46
CA ALA A 50 -17.47 -11.40 -2.28
C ALA A 50 -18.21 -11.29 -3.62
N ILE A 51 -17.59 -10.68 -4.64
CA ILE A 51 -18.17 -10.61 -6.00
C ILE A 51 -18.31 -12.02 -6.61
N ASN A 52 -17.28 -12.86 -6.49
CA ASN A 52 -17.34 -14.23 -6.97
C ASN A 52 -18.46 -15.06 -6.30
N ASP A 53 -18.66 -14.88 -5.01
CA ASP A 53 -19.70 -15.58 -4.26
C ASP A 53 -21.10 -15.16 -4.72
N GLU A 54 -21.32 -13.88 -5.05
CA GLU A 54 -22.59 -13.42 -5.66
C GLU A 54 -22.81 -14.03 -7.06
N ILE A 55 -21.76 -14.08 -7.88
CA ILE A 55 -21.83 -14.73 -9.20
C ILE A 55 -22.21 -16.21 -9.07
N LYS A 56 -21.62 -16.93 -8.10
CA LYS A 56 -21.94 -18.36 -7.84
C LYS A 56 -23.36 -18.57 -7.35
N LYS A 57 -23.90 -17.65 -6.55
CA LYS A 57 -25.28 -17.70 -6.08
C LYS A 57 -26.30 -17.47 -7.21
N GLY A 58 -25.87 -16.96 -8.36
CA GLY A 58 -26.72 -16.64 -9.51
C GLY A 58 -27.67 -15.45 -9.28
N ARG A 59 -27.48 -14.71 -8.19
CA ARG A 59 -28.25 -13.50 -7.87
C ARG A 59 -27.27 -12.39 -7.50
N LEU A 60 -27.20 -11.35 -8.34
CA LEU A 60 -26.26 -10.27 -8.23
C LEU A 60 -26.87 -9.10 -7.44
N ASP A 61 -26.46 -8.91 -6.21
CA ASP A 61 -26.77 -7.71 -5.44
C ASP A 61 -25.79 -6.60 -5.86
N TRP A 62 -26.22 -5.82 -6.84
CA TRP A 62 -25.40 -4.78 -7.45
C TRP A 62 -25.05 -3.66 -6.47
N ASP A 63 -26.01 -3.19 -5.71
CA ASP A 63 -25.88 -1.95 -4.95
C ASP A 63 -25.23 -2.19 -3.57
N ASN A 64 -25.48 -3.33 -2.92
CA ASN A 64 -24.94 -3.61 -1.59
C ASN A 64 -23.70 -4.50 -1.62
N THR A 65 -23.46 -5.28 -2.69
CA THR A 65 -22.30 -6.18 -2.75
C THR A 65 -21.39 -5.87 -3.94
N ILE A 66 -21.88 -5.87 -5.18
CA ILE A 66 -21.00 -5.79 -6.35
C ILE A 66 -20.29 -4.45 -6.42
N LEU A 67 -21.03 -3.35 -6.50
CA LEU A 67 -20.44 -2.01 -6.70
C LEU A 67 -19.50 -1.59 -5.55
N PRO A 68 -19.82 -1.78 -4.26
CA PRO A 68 -18.90 -1.43 -3.17
C PRO A 68 -17.57 -2.23 -3.22
N ASN A 69 -17.64 -3.52 -3.54
CA ASN A 69 -16.45 -4.35 -3.64
C ASN A 69 -15.61 -4.02 -4.88
N VAL A 70 -16.23 -3.69 -6.00
CA VAL A 70 -15.53 -3.18 -7.20
C VAL A 70 -14.78 -1.89 -6.87
N GLN A 71 -15.41 -0.94 -6.17
CA GLN A 71 -14.76 0.29 -5.74
C GLN A 71 -13.56 0.00 -4.82
N THR A 72 -13.69 -0.93 -3.88
CA THR A 72 -12.57 -1.34 -3.02
C THR A 72 -11.38 -1.83 -3.85
N ILE A 73 -11.60 -2.71 -4.84
CA ILE A 73 -10.54 -3.21 -5.71
C ILE A 73 -9.91 -2.08 -6.52
N LYS A 74 -10.71 -1.22 -7.13
CA LYS A 74 -10.25 -0.08 -7.93
C LYS A 74 -9.38 0.89 -7.12
N GLU A 75 -9.87 1.32 -5.97
CA GLU A 75 -9.16 2.27 -5.12
C GLU A 75 -7.85 1.69 -4.58
N ARG A 76 -7.90 0.49 -4.03
CA ARG A 76 -6.71 -0.17 -3.46
C ARG A 76 -5.66 -0.44 -4.53
N SER A 77 -6.05 -0.97 -5.69
CA SER A 77 -5.10 -1.24 -6.78
C SER A 77 -4.42 0.04 -7.28
N GLY A 78 -5.10 1.17 -7.27
CA GLY A 78 -4.55 2.46 -7.67
C GLY A 78 -3.31 2.87 -6.88
N TYR A 79 -3.22 2.46 -5.62
CA TYR A 79 -2.09 2.79 -4.73
C TYR A 79 -1.13 1.63 -4.47
N LEU A 80 -1.38 0.45 -5.06
CA LEU A 80 -0.66 -0.80 -4.78
C LEU A 80 0.86 -0.65 -4.81
N LEU A 81 1.39 -0.01 -5.84
CA LEU A 81 2.83 0.12 -6.04
C LEU A 81 3.53 0.95 -4.95
N ASN A 82 2.79 1.84 -4.29
CA ASN A 82 3.32 2.69 -3.21
C ASN A 82 3.45 1.93 -1.86
N TRP A 83 2.96 0.70 -1.77
CA TRP A 83 2.97 -0.07 -0.53
C TRP A 83 4.24 -0.89 -0.32
N PHE A 84 5.18 -0.83 -1.25
CA PHE A 84 6.41 -1.62 -1.24
C PHE A 84 7.67 -0.75 -1.25
N PRO A 85 7.86 0.14 -0.24
CA PRO A 85 9.10 0.91 -0.14
C PRO A 85 10.28 -0.05 0.08
N LYS A 86 11.49 0.40 -0.29
CA LYS A 86 12.73 -0.34 0.02
C LYS A 86 12.85 -0.51 1.53
N GLY A 87 13.37 -1.65 1.98
CA GLY A 87 13.49 -1.96 3.41
C GLY A 87 12.22 -2.50 4.06
N SER A 88 11.14 -2.73 3.29
CA SER A 88 9.90 -3.35 3.76
C SER A 88 9.75 -4.82 3.34
N GLY A 89 10.85 -5.46 3.00
CA GLY A 89 10.93 -6.89 2.65
C GLY A 89 11.29 -7.79 3.83
N PRO A 90 11.63 -9.05 3.57
CA PRO A 90 12.04 -10.02 4.60
C PRO A 90 13.27 -9.57 5.39
N GLU A 91 14.15 -8.78 4.78
CA GLU A 91 15.35 -8.20 5.41
C GLU A 91 15.04 -7.29 6.60
N SER A 92 13.82 -6.81 6.69
CA SER A 92 13.36 -5.97 7.80
C SER A 92 13.22 -6.71 9.14
N GLY A 93 13.20 -8.05 9.12
CA GLY A 93 12.92 -8.90 10.28
C GLY A 93 11.44 -8.91 10.71
N VAL A 94 10.58 -8.13 10.05
CA VAL A 94 9.12 -8.15 10.28
C VAL A 94 8.46 -9.18 9.38
N LYS A 95 7.54 -10.00 9.93
CA LYS A 95 6.86 -11.05 9.17
C LYS A 95 6.15 -10.47 7.94
N THR A 96 6.55 -10.96 6.78
CA THR A 96 5.96 -10.60 5.48
C THR A 96 6.03 -11.76 4.51
N TYR A 97 5.04 -11.85 3.62
CA TYR A 97 5.03 -12.82 2.52
C TYR A 97 5.51 -12.19 1.20
N ALA A 98 5.98 -10.94 1.23
CA ALA A 98 6.58 -10.30 0.08
C ALA A 98 7.97 -10.88 -0.19
N LEU A 99 8.21 -11.39 -1.41
CA LEU A 99 9.51 -11.95 -1.79
C LEU A 99 10.51 -10.83 -2.12
N PRO A 100 11.83 -11.03 -1.88
CA PRO A 100 12.88 -10.07 -2.26
C PRO A 100 12.86 -9.68 -3.73
N ALA A 101 12.33 -10.55 -4.59
CA ALA A 101 12.19 -10.32 -6.03
C ALA A 101 11.41 -9.04 -6.38
N ILE A 102 10.53 -8.54 -5.50
CA ILE A 102 9.80 -7.28 -5.68
C ILE A 102 10.77 -6.10 -5.91
N TRP A 103 11.87 -6.07 -5.17
CA TRP A 103 12.86 -5.00 -5.23
C TRP A 103 14.01 -5.31 -6.18
N GLN A 104 14.31 -6.60 -6.43
CA GLN A 104 15.35 -7.06 -7.34
C GLN A 104 14.91 -7.01 -8.81
N LYS A 105 13.63 -7.29 -9.08
CA LYS A 105 13.00 -7.28 -10.41
C LYS A 105 11.87 -6.24 -10.47
N ASN A 106 12.15 -5.03 -10.01
CA ASN A 106 11.14 -4.01 -9.77
C ASN A 106 10.35 -3.63 -11.03
N ASP A 107 11.00 -3.57 -12.20
CA ASP A 107 10.33 -3.21 -13.45
C ASP A 107 9.22 -4.22 -13.82
N ASP A 108 9.46 -5.51 -13.63
CA ASP A 108 8.45 -6.55 -13.88
C ASP A 108 7.33 -6.48 -12.82
N PHE A 109 7.67 -6.29 -11.54
CA PHE A 109 6.68 -6.05 -10.49
C PHE A 109 5.78 -4.86 -10.80
N VAL A 110 6.36 -3.74 -11.22
CA VAL A 110 5.62 -2.52 -11.61
C VAL A 110 4.72 -2.80 -12.81
N LYS A 111 5.21 -3.55 -13.82
CA LYS A 111 4.41 -3.95 -14.99
C LYS A 111 3.18 -4.76 -14.58
N LEU A 112 3.34 -5.76 -13.71
CA LEU A 112 2.23 -6.58 -13.23
C LEU A 112 1.25 -5.75 -12.36
N GLY A 113 1.75 -4.87 -11.51
CA GLY A 113 0.92 -3.96 -10.73
C GLY A 113 0.06 -3.03 -11.62
N LYS A 114 0.66 -2.47 -12.68
CA LYS A 114 -0.08 -1.67 -13.67
C LYS A 114 -1.11 -2.49 -14.46
N ALA A 115 -0.81 -3.76 -14.76
CA ALA A 115 -1.77 -4.65 -15.39
C ALA A 115 -3.00 -4.88 -14.48
N LEU A 116 -2.79 -5.10 -13.18
CA LEU A 116 -3.89 -5.20 -12.22
C LEU A 116 -4.70 -3.90 -12.14
N GLN A 117 -4.05 -2.74 -12.12
CA GLN A 117 -4.74 -1.44 -12.13
C GLN A 117 -5.64 -1.29 -13.37
N ALA A 118 -5.15 -1.69 -14.53
CA ALA A 118 -5.93 -1.66 -15.77
C ALA A 118 -7.14 -2.59 -15.72
N GLU A 119 -6.99 -3.81 -15.20
CA GLU A 119 -8.10 -4.75 -15.05
C GLU A 119 -9.12 -4.29 -13.99
N ALA A 120 -8.68 -3.64 -12.91
CA ALA A 120 -9.56 -3.05 -11.91
C ALA A 120 -10.40 -1.87 -12.47
N LEU A 121 -9.81 -1.04 -13.32
CA LEU A 121 -10.54 0.03 -14.02
C LEU A 121 -11.59 -0.54 -14.99
N LYS A 122 -11.25 -1.60 -15.73
CA LYS A 122 -12.21 -2.29 -16.59
C LYS A 122 -13.33 -2.94 -15.77
N LEU A 123 -13.01 -3.51 -14.61
CA LEU A 123 -13.99 -4.10 -13.71
C LEU A 123 -15.02 -3.05 -13.26
N ASP A 124 -14.56 -1.84 -12.93
CA ASP A 124 -15.42 -0.72 -12.57
C ASP A 124 -16.35 -0.32 -13.75
N GLN A 125 -15.79 -0.19 -14.94
CA GLN A 125 -16.56 0.14 -16.15
C GLN A 125 -17.62 -0.92 -16.47
N VAL A 126 -17.25 -2.20 -16.38
CA VAL A 126 -18.15 -3.32 -16.62
C VAL A 126 -19.25 -3.38 -15.56
N ALA A 127 -18.91 -3.22 -14.28
CA ALA A 127 -19.88 -3.25 -13.19
C ALA A 127 -20.93 -2.13 -13.33
N ALA A 128 -20.53 -0.97 -13.82
CA ALA A 128 -21.45 0.15 -14.08
C ALA A 128 -22.55 -0.20 -15.12
N THR A 129 -22.29 -1.15 -16.02
CA THR A 129 -23.30 -1.62 -17.00
C THR A 129 -24.34 -2.56 -16.40
N LYS A 130 -24.11 -3.07 -15.19
CA LYS A 130 -24.93 -4.11 -14.52
C LYS A 130 -25.17 -5.36 -15.39
N ASN A 131 -24.24 -5.69 -16.31
CA ASN A 131 -24.26 -6.88 -17.13
C ASN A 131 -23.56 -8.04 -16.42
N GLY A 132 -24.29 -9.06 -16.02
CA GLY A 132 -23.78 -10.20 -15.23
C GLY A 132 -22.75 -11.05 -15.97
N ASP A 133 -22.92 -11.31 -17.27
CA ASP A 133 -21.97 -12.11 -18.06
C ASP A 133 -20.66 -11.35 -18.27
N ALA A 134 -20.74 -10.07 -18.59
CA ALA A 134 -19.57 -9.20 -18.69
C ALA A 134 -18.83 -9.11 -17.34
N LEU A 135 -19.56 -8.95 -16.23
CA LEU A 135 -18.98 -8.96 -14.87
C LEU A 135 -18.21 -10.25 -14.60
N LYS A 136 -18.82 -11.42 -14.87
CA LYS A 136 -18.20 -12.72 -14.68
C LYS A 136 -16.89 -12.86 -15.44
N ALA A 137 -16.87 -12.45 -16.71
CA ALA A 137 -15.67 -12.49 -17.55
C ALA A 137 -14.57 -11.54 -16.99
N GLN A 138 -14.95 -10.33 -16.58
CA GLN A 138 -13.99 -9.35 -16.09
C GLN A 138 -13.45 -9.70 -14.69
N VAL A 139 -14.26 -10.29 -13.81
CA VAL A 139 -13.82 -10.80 -12.50
C VAL A 139 -12.76 -11.88 -12.68
N LEU A 140 -12.95 -12.79 -13.66
CA LEU A 140 -11.93 -13.79 -14.00
C LEU A 140 -10.63 -13.15 -14.49
N ALA A 141 -10.70 -12.13 -15.33
CA ALA A 141 -9.53 -11.40 -15.84
C ALA A 141 -8.78 -10.69 -14.70
N THR A 142 -9.51 -10.02 -13.80
CA THR A 142 -8.95 -9.37 -12.61
C THR A 142 -8.26 -10.39 -11.70
N GLY A 143 -8.89 -11.54 -11.46
CA GLY A 143 -8.30 -12.64 -10.67
C GLY A 143 -7.00 -13.18 -11.26
N LYS A 144 -6.93 -13.32 -12.61
CA LYS A 144 -5.70 -13.70 -13.29
C LYS A 144 -4.58 -12.67 -13.12
N ALA A 145 -4.89 -11.38 -13.14
CA ALA A 145 -3.90 -10.33 -12.88
C ALA A 145 -3.38 -10.37 -11.43
N CYS A 146 -4.25 -10.62 -10.44
CA CYS A 146 -3.83 -10.87 -9.06
C CYS A 146 -2.88 -12.07 -8.96
N LYS A 147 -3.27 -13.19 -9.58
CA LYS A 147 -2.47 -14.42 -9.55
C LYS A 147 -1.10 -14.24 -10.18
N ALA A 148 -0.99 -13.56 -11.31
CA ALA A 148 0.28 -13.34 -11.99
C ALA A 148 1.32 -12.64 -11.10
N CYS A 149 0.88 -11.69 -10.26
CA CYS A 149 1.74 -11.05 -9.27
C CYS A 149 2.07 -12.01 -8.11
N HIS A 150 1.08 -12.73 -7.60
CA HIS A 150 1.26 -13.66 -6.47
C HIS A 150 2.23 -14.80 -6.80
N ASP A 151 2.17 -15.37 -8.01
CA ASP A 151 3.04 -16.48 -8.44
C ASP A 151 4.53 -16.11 -8.41
N ASN A 152 4.86 -14.82 -8.60
CA ASN A 152 6.24 -14.38 -8.72
C ASN A 152 6.77 -13.64 -7.49
N TYR A 153 5.87 -13.05 -6.69
CA TYR A 153 6.24 -12.04 -5.67
C TYR A 153 5.67 -12.31 -4.28
N ARG A 154 4.80 -13.32 -4.10
CA ARG A 154 4.28 -13.75 -2.81
C ARG A 154 4.89 -15.08 -2.40
N SER A 155 5.34 -15.22 -1.15
CA SER A 155 5.82 -16.49 -0.61
C SER A 155 4.71 -17.55 -0.64
N PRO A 156 5.03 -18.80 -1.03
CA PRO A 156 4.09 -19.92 -0.94
C PRO A 156 3.67 -20.25 0.50
N ASP A 157 4.40 -19.78 1.50
CA ASP A 157 4.03 -19.97 2.91
C ASP A 157 2.75 -19.23 3.28
N TYR A 158 2.36 -18.20 2.48
CA TYR A 158 1.08 -17.54 2.67
C TYR A 158 -0.09 -18.52 2.56
N GLU A 159 -0.10 -19.39 1.56
CA GLU A 159 -1.17 -20.37 1.36
C GLU A 159 -1.21 -21.37 2.54
N LYS A 160 -0.04 -21.92 2.93
CA LYS A 160 0.07 -22.91 4.01
C LYS A 160 -0.42 -22.37 5.36
N GLU A 161 -0.25 -21.07 5.62
CA GLU A 161 -0.62 -20.47 6.90
C GLU A 161 -2.06 -19.89 6.91
N ASN A 162 -2.72 -19.81 5.74
CA ASN A 162 -4.04 -19.23 5.60
C ASN A 162 -5.02 -20.16 4.86
N GLU A 163 -4.71 -21.46 4.72
CA GLU A 163 -5.65 -22.51 4.31
C GLU A 163 -6.54 -22.83 5.53
N ASP A 164 -7.75 -22.29 5.54
CA ASP A 164 -8.88 -22.70 6.39
C ASP A 164 -9.90 -23.48 5.60
#